data_6769435b111e41d967ac6b3eabd7c204
#
_entry.id   6769435b111e41d967ac6b3eabd7c204
#
_cell.length_a   1.000
_cell.length_b   1.000
_cell.length_c   1.000
_cell.angle_alpha   90.00
_cell.angle_beta   90.00
_cell.angle_gamma   90.00
#
_symmetry.space_group_name_H-M   'P 1'
#
loop_
_entity.id
_entity.type
_entity.pdbx_description
1 polymer ?
#
loop_
_entity_poly.entity_id
_entity_poly.type
_entity_poly.pdbx_seq_one_letter_code
_entity_poly.pdbx_strand_id
1 'polypeptide(L)'
;MNQLLKEIRKENASAFTHGGKFHADDVFSAALLLYLNPEIQIERGNQVSEDYDGIVFDIGRGAYDHHQKDSRVRENGVPYAAFGLLWEALGAEILGKELAMQFDESFVQPLDQNDNTGEKNELATLIGNFNPAWDATGGTDESFFQAVSVAGMILENKFQRYLGNERADKRLEEVLKNHADRLRDGIVPAEEEKILVLPEFIPCQKYLSETQIAFVIFPSNRGGYCIQPQKREYSMNYKCSFPEKWLGLEKEELIAVTGLESANFCHKGGFLMTVNKLEDAISACKISLQEFHEEPRIVNLGGSEETDVLLRQLPELKSVQIIHMSLLDLPELKFQGIYAEVTLEKAEWKSLVKEQVKKILKEKPDAVYVEGDVFSTYPIVHMLRKKHIPVLTSVRKNEVNYIVRIPSGS
;
A
#
# COMPACT_ATOMS: atom_id res chain seq x y z
N MET A 1 -2.26 -31.56 -7.79
CA MET A 1 -0.85 -31.05 -7.89
C MET A 1 -0.63 -30.68 -9.36
N ASN A 2 -0.25 -29.45 -9.61
CA ASN A 2 -0.01 -28.89 -10.94
C ASN A 2 1.09 -29.70 -11.66
N GLN A 3 0.93 -29.94 -12.98
CA GLN A 3 1.90 -30.71 -13.77
C GLN A 3 3.27 -30.02 -13.81
N LEU A 4 3.30 -28.70 -13.98
CA LEU A 4 4.54 -27.92 -13.95
C LEU A 4 5.28 -28.07 -12.61
N LEU A 5 4.55 -27.99 -11.48
CA LEU A 5 5.16 -28.14 -10.17
C LEU A 5 5.78 -29.55 -9.95
N LYS A 6 5.19 -30.59 -10.58
CA LYS A 6 5.77 -31.94 -10.56
C LYS A 6 7.08 -31.97 -11.36
N GLU A 7 7.12 -31.28 -12.50
CA GLU A 7 8.33 -31.18 -13.35
C GLU A 7 9.44 -30.42 -12.64
N ILE A 8 9.12 -29.28 -12.01
CA ILE A 8 10.07 -28.51 -11.20
C ILE A 8 10.69 -29.36 -10.08
N ARG A 9 9.90 -30.24 -9.45
CA ARG A 9 10.33 -31.04 -8.30
C ARG A 9 10.95 -32.41 -8.64
N LYS A 10 11.16 -32.70 -9.94
CA LYS A 10 11.91 -33.90 -10.33
C LYS A 10 13.36 -33.83 -9.83
N GLU A 11 13.93 -34.97 -9.55
CA GLU A 11 15.38 -35.13 -9.43
C GLU A 11 16.01 -34.75 -10.79
N ASN A 12 17.04 -33.93 -10.77
CA ASN A 12 17.69 -33.37 -11.98
C ASN A 12 16.77 -32.51 -12.86
N ALA A 13 15.80 -31.79 -12.26
CA ALA A 13 15.02 -30.81 -13.00
C ALA A 13 15.91 -29.75 -13.63
N SER A 14 15.59 -29.34 -14.85
CA SER A 14 16.32 -28.29 -15.58
C SER A 14 15.36 -27.24 -16.14
N ALA A 15 15.86 -26.02 -16.31
CA ALA A 15 15.16 -24.94 -16.95
C ALA A 15 16.09 -24.15 -17.85
N PHE A 16 15.55 -23.57 -18.93
CA PHE A 16 16.31 -22.84 -19.92
C PHE A 16 15.68 -21.48 -20.20
N THR A 17 16.53 -20.45 -20.28
CA THR A 17 16.13 -19.11 -20.69
C THR A 17 17.16 -18.49 -21.64
N HIS A 18 16.87 -17.30 -22.19
CA HIS A 18 17.76 -16.63 -23.10
C HIS A 18 19.09 -16.21 -22.47
N GLY A 19 20.13 -16.16 -23.29
CA GLY A 19 21.45 -15.61 -22.92
C GLY A 19 21.54 -14.11 -23.16
N GLY A 20 22.71 -13.55 -22.86
CA GLY A 20 22.98 -12.13 -23.07
C GLY A 20 22.34 -11.21 -22.01
N LYS A 21 21.90 -10.04 -22.43
CA LYS A 21 21.26 -9.05 -21.51
C LYS A 21 19.97 -9.65 -20.95
N PHE A 22 19.81 -9.52 -19.64
CA PHE A 22 18.64 -10.01 -18.91
C PHE A 22 17.79 -8.87 -18.38
N HIS A 23 16.51 -9.17 -18.11
CA HIS A 23 15.48 -8.28 -17.60
C HIS A 23 14.95 -8.76 -16.25
N ALA A 24 13.96 -8.07 -15.70
CA ALA A 24 13.41 -8.47 -14.42
C ALA A 24 12.54 -9.73 -14.52
N ASP A 25 11.86 -9.94 -15.63
CA ASP A 25 10.94 -11.05 -15.80
C ASP A 25 11.65 -12.42 -15.90
N ASP A 26 12.75 -12.55 -16.69
CA ASP A 26 13.54 -13.77 -16.72
C ASP A 26 14.28 -14.02 -15.40
N VAL A 27 14.76 -12.96 -14.72
CA VAL A 27 15.41 -13.06 -13.42
C VAL A 27 14.43 -13.52 -12.34
N PHE A 28 13.23 -12.94 -12.25
CA PHE A 28 12.21 -13.36 -11.31
C PHE A 28 11.61 -14.73 -11.64
N SER A 29 11.53 -15.09 -12.91
CA SER A 29 11.17 -16.43 -13.36
C SER A 29 12.15 -17.48 -12.84
N ALA A 30 13.45 -17.26 -13.05
CA ALA A 30 14.50 -18.12 -12.52
C ALA A 30 14.47 -18.23 -11.00
N ALA A 31 14.29 -17.08 -10.31
CA ALA A 31 14.19 -17.04 -8.85
C ALA A 31 12.96 -17.80 -8.32
N LEU A 32 11.83 -17.76 -9.03
CA LEU A 32 10.63 -18.51 -8.67
C LEU A 32 10.84 -20.02 -8.81
N LEU A 33 11.50 -20.46 -9.86
CA LEU A 33 11.83 -21.88 -10.05
C LEU A 33 12.77 -22.38 -8.96
N LEU A 34 13.83 -21.62 -8.65
CA LEU A 34 14.76 -21.93 -7.55
C LEU A 34 14.10 -21.92 -6.15
N TYR A 35 13.12 -21.04 -5.94
CA TYR A 35 12.33 -21.06 -4.70
C TYR A 35 11.56 -22.37 -4.52
N LEU A 36 11.04 -22.95 -5.62
CA LEU A 36 10.27 -24.20 -5.59
C LEU A 36 11.15 -25.46 -5.58
N ASN A 37 12.34 -25.36 -6.17
CA ASN A 37 13.37 -26.40 -6.18
C ASN A 37 14.78 -25.77 -6.21
N PRO A 38 15.48 -25.66 -5.07
CA PRO A 38 16.84 -25.10 -5.02
C PRO A 38 17.89 -25.84 -5.86
N GLU A 39 17.62 -27.09 -6.24
CA GLU A 39 18.54 -27.94 -7.02
C GLU A 39 18.27 -27.89 -8.53
N ILE A 40 17.25 -27.13 -8.98
CA ILE A 40 16.95 -27.01 -10.41
C ILE A 40 18.12 -26.36 -11.17
N GLN A 41 18.54 -26.98 -12.25
CA GLN A 41 19.63 -26.48 -13.07
C GLN A 41 19.08 -25.45 -14.08
N ILE A 42 19.52 -24.20 -14.01
CA ILE A 42 19.10 -23.14 -14.93
C ILE A 42 20.21 -22.89 -15.94
N GLU A 43 19.89 -23.12 -17.20
CA GLU A 43 20.76 -22.90 -18.33
C GLU A 43 20.35 -21.65 -19.10
N ARG A 44 21.33 -20.97 -19.69
CA ARG A 44 21.10 -19.78 -20.51
C ARG A 44 21.76 -19.93 -21.88
N GLY A 45 21.05 -19.51 -22.91
CA GLY A 45 21.60 -19.58 -24.28
C GLY A 45 20.75 -18.83 -25.28
N ASN A 46 21.22 -18.83 -26.54
CA ASN A 46 20.53 -18.10 -27.62
C ASN A 46 19.53 -18.97 -28.40
N GLN A 47 19.55 -20.27 -28.16
CA GLN A 47 18.68 -21.24 -28.87
C GLN A 47 18.42 -22.44 -27.96
N VAL A 48 17.17 -22.84 -27.89
CA VAL A 48 16.73 -24.06 -27.17
C VAL A 48 16.98 -25.25 -28.11
N SER A 49 17.57 -26.34 -27.58
CA SER A 49 17.69 -27.60 -28.34
C SER A 49 16.32 -28.22 -28.57
N GLU A 50 16.11 -28.84 -29.76
CA GLU A 50 14.85 -29.55 -30.06
C GLU A 50 14.59 -30.71 -29.08
N ASP A 51 15.64 -31.32 -28.55
CA ASP A 51 15.58 -32.45 -27.59
C ASP A 51 15.57 -31.99 -26.12
N TYR A 52 15.42 -30.70 -25.85
CA TYR A 52 15.43 -30.19 -24.47
C TYR A 52 14.16 -30.58 -23.71
N ASP A 53 14.30 -31.41 -22.67
CA ASP A 53 13.20 -31.96 -21.86
C ASP A 53 13.03 -31.19 -20.51
N GLY A 54 13.43 -29.94 -20.46
CA GLY A 54 13.28 -29.08 -19.26
C GLY A 54 12.20 -28.00 -19.43
N ILE A 55 12.12 -27.14 -18.44
CA ILE A 55 11.21 -25.99 -18.47
C ILE A 55 11.84 -24.87 -19.28
N VAL A 56 11.18 -24.41 -20.32
CA VAL A 56 11.65 -23.29 -21.16
C VAL A 56 10.81 -22.06 -20.86
N PHE A 57 11.48 -20.94 -20.55
CA PHE A 57 10.81 -19.68 -20.26
C PHE A 57 11.55 -18.50 -20.91
N ASP A 58 10.81 -17.49 -21.29
CA ASP A 58 11.27 -16.24 -21.91
C ASP A 58 12.07 -16.43 -23.22
N ILE A 59 11.93 -17.56 -23.86
CA ILE A 59 12.51 -17.93 -25.13
C ILE A 59 11.79 -19.16 -25.72
N GLY A 60 11.94 -19.42 -27.03
CA GLY A 60 11.52 -20.68 -27.64
C GLY A 60 10.06 -20.74 -28.03
N ARG A 61 9.29 -19.68 -27.85
CA ARG A 61 7.86 -19.57 -28.23
C ARG A 61 6.96 -20.65 -27.60
N GLY A 62 7.35 -21.11 -26.42
CA GLY A 62 6.59 -22.08 -25.62
C GLY A 62 5.55 -21.46 -24.69
N ALA A 63 5.06 -22.27 -23.74
CA ALA A 63 4.00 -21.90 -22.83
C ALA A 63 4.37 -20.72 -21.89
N TYR A 64 5.65 -20.53 -21.61
CA TYR A 64 6.16 -19.50 -20.70
C TYR A 64 7.05 -18.48 -21.42
N ASP A 65 6.77 -18.26 -22.71
CA ASP A 65 7.37 -17.22 -23.53
C ASP A 65 6.28 -16.25 -24.00
N HIS A 66 6.58 -14.97 -24.10
CA HIS A 66 5.63 -13.92 -24.47
C HIS A 66 6.00 -13.19 -25.78
N HIS A 67 7.06 -13.60 -26.47
CA HIS A 67 7.57 -12.93 -27.67
C HIS A 67 6.79 -13.26 -28.96
N GLN A 68 5.74 -14.07 -28.89
CA GLN A 68 4.89 -14.38 -30.04
C GLN A 68 3.82 -13.32 -30.29
N LYS A 69 3.30 -13.26 -31.53
CA LYS A 69 2.26 -12.28 -31.93
C LYS A 69 0.95 -12.40 -31.18
N ASP A 70 0.63 -13.60 -30.74
CA ASP A 70 -0.56 -13.98 -29.96
C ASP A 70 -0.25 -14.10 -28.47
N SER A 71 0.72 -13.32 -27.98
CA SER A 71 1.06 -13.25 -26.56
C SER A 71 -0.19 -12.95 -25.72
N ARG A 72 -0.27 -13.61 -24.57
CA ARG A 72 -1.43 -13.53 -23.68
C ARG A 72 -1.53 -12.18 -22.99
N VAL A 73 -2.77 -11.75 -22.79
CA VAL A 73 -3.10 -10.51 -22.06
C VAL A 73 -4.12 -10.85 -20.99
N ARG A 74 -4.00 -10.26 -19.80
CA ARG A 74 -4.98 -10.40 -18.71
C ARG A 74 -6.28 -9.67 -19.04
N GLU A 75 -7.36 -10.02 -18.37
CA GLU A 75 -8.68 -9.39 -18.56
C GLU A 75 -8.65 -7.85 -18.35
N ASN A 76 -7.77 -7.37 -17.49
CA ASN A 76 -7.58 -5.93 -17.24
C ASN A 76 -6.67 -5.23 -18.26
N GLY A 77 -6.21 -5.95 -19.29
CA GLY A 77 -5.39 -5.39 -20.37
C GLY A 77 -3.88 -5.43 -20.12
N VAL A 78 -3.41 -5.90 -18.97
CA VAL A 78 -1.97 -6.04 -18.68
C VAL A 78 -1.42 -7.27 -19.40
N PRO A 79 -0.41 -7.13 -20.30
CA PRO A 79 0.19 -8.25 -20.97
C PRO A 79 0.97 -9.16 -19.99
N TYR A 80 1.04 -10.44 -20.29
CA TYR A 80 1.95 -11.34 -19.58
C TYR A 80 3.37 -11.21 -20.12
N ALA A 81 4.36 -11.28 -19.20
CA ALA A 81 5.73 -11.66 -19.52
C ALA A 81 6.00 -13.06 -18.97
N ALA A 82 7.21 -13.58 -19.10
CA ALA A 82 7.55 -14.93 -18.67
C ALA A 82 7.26 -15.17 -17.19
N PHE A 83 7.57 -14.18 -16.34
CA PHE A 83 7.30 -14.25 -14.91
C PHE A 83 5.79 -14.36 -14.62
N GLY A 84 4.94 -13.58 -15.29
CA GLY A 84 3.50 -13.64 -15.13
C GLY A 84 2.91 -14.98 -15.58
N LEU A 85 3.40 -15.56 -16.68
CA LEU A 85 2.98 -16.88 -17.17
C LEU A 85 3.32 -18.01 -16.17
N LEU A 86 4.51 -17.98 -15.61
CA LEU A 86 4.91 -18.92 -14.54
C LEU A 86 4.14 -18.68 -13.24
N TRP A 87 3.90 -17.42 -12.89
CA TRP A 87 3.13 -17.09 -11.69
C TRP A 87 1.67 -17.55 -11.80
N GLU A 88 1.02 -17.36 -12.93
CA GLU A 88 -0.34 -17.88 -13.17
C GLU A 88 -0.42 -19.39 -12.92
N ALA A 89 0.61 -20.12 -13.36
CA ALA A 89 0.64 -21.56 -13.19
C ALA A 89 0.99 -22.03 -11.78
N LEU A 90 1.77 -21.27 -11.01
CA LEU A 90 2.40 -21.72 -9.77
C LEU A 90 1.97 -20.95 -8.52
N GLY A 91 1.51 -19.71 -8.68
CA GLY A 91 1.25 -18.80 -7.57
C GLY A 91 0.24 -19.36 -6.54
N ALA A 92 -0.81 -20.00 -7.03
CA ALA A 92 -1.82 -20.62 -6.14
C ALA A 92 -1.28 -21.79 -5.30
N GLU A 93 -0.25 -22.49 -5.77
CA GLU A 93 0.41 -23.56 -5.02
C GLU A 93 1.33 -23.02 -3.90
N ILE A 94 1.74 -21.74 -4.01
CA ILE A 94 2.63 -21.07 -3.06
C ILE A 94 1.83 -20.29 -2.01
N LEU A 95 0.87 -19.47 -2.44
CA LEU A 95 0.15 -18.54 -1.56
C LEU A 95 -1.33 -18.88 -1.38
N GLY A 96 -1.85 -19.90 -2.08
CA GLY A 96 -3.30 -20.06 -2.21
C GLY A 96 -3.88 -19.08 -3.24
N LYS A 97 -5.10 -19.35 -3.72
CA LYS A 97 -5.69 -18.65 -4.87
C LYS A 97 -5.84 -17.14 -4.64
N GLU A 98 -6.37 -16.75 -3.50
CA GLU A 98 -6.70 -15.34 -3.22
C GLU A 98 -5.44 -14.47 -3.06
N LEU A 99 -4.48 -14.90 -2.24
CA LEU A 99 -3.23 -14.17 -2.06
C LEU A 99 -2.36 -14.18 -3.32
N ALA A 100 -2.44 -15.24 -4.14
CA ALA A 100 -1.74 -15.29 -5.42
C ALA A 100 -2.28 -14.24 -6.40
N MET A 101 -3.60 -14.00 -6.43
CA MET A 101 -4.20 -12.92 -7.24
C MET A 101 -3.75 -11.54 -6.76
N GLN A 102 -3.77 -11.30 -5.44
CA GLN A 102 -3.31 -10.02 -4.86
C GLN A 102 -1.82 -9.78 -5.15
N PHE A 103 -1.00 -10.83 -5.12
CA PHE A 103 0.41 -10.76 -5.45
C PHE A 103 0.63 -10.49 -6.94
N ASP A 104 -0.16 -11.13 -7.82
CA ASP A 104 -0.14 -10.86 -9.25
C ASP A 104 -0.39 -9.38 -9.53
N GLU A 105 -1.50 -8.84 -9.03
CA GLU A 105 -1.88 -7.43 -9.24
C GLU A 105 -0.85 -6.44 -8.72
N SER A 106 -0.30 -6.68 -7.54
CA SER A 106 0.55 -5.70 -6.84
C SER A 106 2.04 -5.83 -7.15
N PHE A 107 2.50 -6.96 -7.66
CA PHE A 107 3.93 -7.24 -7.86
C PHE A 107 4.26 -7.76 -9.25
N VAL A 108 3.53 -8.78 -9.74
CA VAL A 108 3.87 -9.44 -11.02
C VAL A 108 3.48 -8.55 -12.20
N GLN A 109 2.24 -8.07 -12.23
CA GLN A 109 1.75 -7.23 -13.33
C GLN A 109 2.59 -5.98 -13.60
N PRO A 110 3.06 -5.21 -12.59
CA PRO A 110 3.97 -4.10 -12.84
C PRO A 110 5.30 -4.48 -13.48
N LEU A 111 5.81 -5.70 -13.24
CA LEU A 111 7.03 -6.20 -13.88
C LEU A 111 6.75 -6.65 -15.32
N ASP A 112 5.67 -7.41 -15.53
CA ASP A 112 5.22 -7.82 -16.86
C ASP A 112 4.93 -6.61 -17.76
N GLN A 113 4.29 -5.57 -17.21
CA GLN A 113 4.01 -4.32 -17.92
C GLN A 113 5.29 -3.59 -18.31
N ASN A 114 6.28 -3.53 -17.39
CA ASN A 114 7.57 -2.93 -17.69
C ASN A 114 8.26 -3.65 -18.83
N ASP A 115 8.29 -4.97 -18.81
CA ASP A 115 8.98 -5.77 -19.81
C ASP A 115 8.35 -5.60 -21.21
N ASN A 116 7.02 -5.70 -21.30
CA ASN A 116 6.32 -5.60 -22.57
C ASN A 116 6.25 -4.19 -23.17
N THR A 117 6.26 -3.13 -22.33
CA THR A 117 5.97 -1.76 -22.78
C THR A 117 7.08 -0.75 -22.53
N GLY A 118 8.08 -1.10 -21.73
CA GLY A 118 9.09 -0.18 -21.25
C GLY A 118 8.58 0.82 -20.21
N GLU A 119 7.37 0.65 -19.66
CA GLU A 119 6.86 1.49 -18.56
C GLU A 119 7.81 1.44 -17.38
N LYS A 120 8.11 2.62 -16.79
CA LYS A 120 9.13 2.71 -15.75
C LYS A 120 8.75 1.93 -14.50
N ASN A 121 9.57 0.96 -14.12
CA ASN A 121 9.50 0.21 -12.88
C ASN A 121 10.84 0.29 -12.14
N GLU A 122 10.83 0.76 -10.89
CA GLU A 122 12.07 0.97 -10.11
C GLU A 122 12.77 -0.35 -9.78
N LEU A 123 12.01 -1.41 -9.49
CA LEU A 123 12.56 -2.72 -9.19
C LEU A 123 13.18 -3.35 -10.46
N ALA A 124 12.49 -3.27 -11.59
CA ALA A 124 13.04 -3.74 -12.88
C ALA A 124 14.33 -2.98 -13.25
N THR A 125 14.36 -1.68 -13.01
CA THR A 125 15.58 -0.87 -13.21
C THR A 125 16.72 -1.34 -12.30
N LEU A 126 16.42 -1.64 -11.02
CA LEU A 126 17.41 -2.12 -10.06
C LEU A 126 17.98 -3.48 -10.46
N ILE A 127 17.13 -4.42 -10.88
CA ILE A 127 17.56 -5.73 -11.42
C ILE A 127 18.38 -5.53 -12.70
N GLY A 128 17.94 -4.68 -13.61
CA GLY A 128 18.65 -4.36 -14.84
C GLY A 128 20.07 -3.80 -14.63
N ASN A 129 20.32 -3.15 -13.49
CA ASN A 129 21.64 -2.63 -13.14
C ASN A 129 22.68 -3.71 -12.81
N PHE A 130 22.28 -4.97 -12.67
CA PHE A 130 23.20 -6.10 -12.56
C PHE A 130 23.81 -6.49 -13.92
N ASN A 131 23.20 -6.10 -15.04
CA ASN A 131 23.83 -6.33 -16.34
C ASN A 131 25.21 -5.66 -16.40
N PRO A 132 26.21 -6.33 -16.94
CA PRO A 132 27.54 -5.73 -17.13
C PRO A 132 27.47 -4.44 -17.96
N ALA A 133 28.43 -3.56 -17.75
CA ALA A 133 28.57 -2.35 -18.58
C ALA A 133 28.79 -2.76 -20.06
N TRP A 134 28.37 -1.89 -20.98
CA TRP A 134 28.40 -2.16 -22.43
C TRP A 134 29.79 -2.52 -22.98
N ASP A 135 30.85 -2.10 -22.29
CA ASP A 135 32.26 -2.32 -22.62
C ASP A 135 32.93 -3.40 -21.77
N ALA A 136 32.17 -4.07 -20.90
CA ALA A 136 32.70 -5.14 -20.08
C ALA A 136 33.05 -6.39 -20.95
N THR A 137 34.19 -7.00 -20.64
CA THR A 137 34.60 -8.27 -21.26
C THR A 137 34.19 -9.43 -20.38
N GLY A 138 33.43 -10.37 -20.92
CA GLY A 138 32.96 -11.56 -20.21
C GLY A 138 31.51 -11.90 -20.50
N GLY A 139 31.05 -13.04 -19.96
CA GLY A 139 29.67 -13.46 -20.05
C GLY A 139 28.77 -12.73 -19.06
N THR A 140 27.46 -12.78 -19.28
CA THR A 140 26.44 -12.19 -18.41
C THR A 140 25.92 -13.15 -17.33
N ASP A 141 26.31 -14.42 -17.35
CA ASP A 141 25.68 -15.46 -16.53
C ASP A 141 25.97 -15.30 -15.04
N GLU A 142 27.20 -14.93 -14.68
CA GLU A 142 27.51 -14.65 -13.26
C GLU A 142 26.65 -13.49 -12.73
N SER A 143 26.53 -12.41 -13.49
CA SER A 143 25.69 -11.25 -13.13
C SER A 143 24.21 -11.61 -13.08
N PHE A 144 23.75 -12.48 -13.99
CA PHE A 144 22.38 -13.00 -13.97
C PHE A 144 22.10 -13.74 -12.66
N PHE A 145 22.93 -14.69 -12.28
CA PHE A 145 22.72 -15.45 -11.03
C PHE A 145 22.87 -14.59 -9.77
N GLN A 146 23.68 -13.53 -9.81
CA GLN A 146 23.69 -12.53 -8.73
C GLN A 146 22.33 -11.82 -8.63
N ALA A 147 21.76 -11.38 -9.76
CA ALA A 147 20.43 -10.78 -9.81
C ALA A 147 19.33 -11.76 -9.37
N VAL A 148 19.39 -13.03 -9.80
CA VAL A 148 18.47 -14.10 -9.37
C VAL A 148 18.53 -14.33 -7.87
N SER A 149 19.72 -14.31 -7.27
CA SER A 149 19.87 -14.43 -5.82
C SER A 149 19.16 -13.29 -5.06
N VAL A 150 19.28 -12.06 -5.56
CA VAL A 150 18.57 -10.88 -4.98
C VAL A 150 17.06 -11.01 -5.19
N ALA A 151 16.60 -11.40 -6.38
CA ALA A 151 15.19 -11.63 -6.68
C ALA A 151 14.59 -12.73 -5.79
N GLY A 152 15.34 -13.81 -5.55
CA GLY A 152 14.94 -14.89 -4.64
C GLY A 152 14.70 -14.40 -3.22
N MET A 153 15.62 -13.60 -2.64
CA MET A 153 15.43 -12.98 -1.34
C MET A 153 14.19 -12.07 -1.29
N ILE A 154 13.94 -11.32 -2.37
CA ILE A 154 12.74 -10.46 -2.47
C ILE A 154 11.47 -11.32 -2.47
N LEU A 155 11.40 -12.36 -3.29
CA LEU A 155 10.24 -13.25 -3.37
C LEU A 155 9.96 -13.94 -2.04
N GLU A 156 10.97 -14.54 -1.43
CA GLU A 156 10.82 -15.23 -0.14
C GLU A 156 10.27 -14.30 0.94
N ASN A 157 10.87 -13.12 1.11
CA ASN A 157 10.41 -12.15 2.10
C ASN A 157 8.98 -11.66 1.80
N LYS A 158 8.63 -11.46 0.53
CA LYS A 158 7.27 -11.09 0.15
C LYS A 158 6.28 -12.22 0.45
N PHE A 159 6.57 -13.46 0.10
CA PHE A 159 5.71 -14.61 0.40
C PHE A 159 5.50 -14.77 1.90
N GLN A 160 6.57 -14.71 2.70
CA GLN A 160 6.48 -14.76 4.16
C GLN A 160 5.59 -13.64 4.72
N ARG A 161 5.67 -12.44 4.14
CA ARG A 161 4.84 -11.29 4.54
C ARG A 161 3.37 -11.51 4.22
N TYR A 162 3.04 -12.01 3.01
CA TYR A 162 1.66 -12.30 2.63
C TYR A 162 1.03 -13.37 3.53
N LEU A 163 1.73 -14.49 3.71
CA LEU A 163 1.29 -15.55 4.61
C LEU A 163 1.23 -15.11 6.08
N GLY A 164 2.15 -14.23 6.48
CA GLY A 164 2.16 -13.62 7.82
C GLY A 164 0.94 -12.73 8.06
N ASN A 165 0.57 -11.92 7.08
CA ASN A 165 -0.63 -11.08 7.16
C ASN A 165 -1.90 -11.92 7.25
N GLU A 166 -2.03 -12.97 6.44
CA GLU A 166 -3.18 -13.89 6.52
C GLU A 166 -3.33 -14.54 7.92
N ARG A 167 -2.19 -14.97 8.50
CA ARG A 167 -2.20 -15.49 9.88
C ARG A 167 -2.60 -14.41 10.90
N ALA A 168 -2.12 -13.17 10.68
CA ALA A 168 -2.48 -12.04 11.52
C ALA A 168 -3.96 -11.72 11.46
N ASP A 169 -4.56 -11.71 10.26
CA ASP A 169 -5.99 -11.45 10.04
C ASP A 169 -6.85 -12.49 10.78
N LYS A 170 -6.55 -13.80 10.61
CA LYS A 170 -7.24 -14.88 11.34
C LYS A 170 -7.13 -14.74 12.86
N ARG A 171 -5.93 -14.40 13.34
CA ARG A 171 -5.69 -14.21 14.76
C ARG A 171 -6.44 -13.00 15.31
N LEU A 172 -6.51 -11.93 14.53
CA LEU A 172 -7.24 -10.71 14.89
C LEU A 172 -8.74 -10.95 14.98
N GLU A 173 -9.32 -11.72 14.05
CA GLU A 173 -10.75 -12.11 14.09
C GLU A 173 -11.10 -12.83 15.40
N GLU A 174 -10.26 -13.78 15.84
CA GLU A 174 -10.44 -14.47 17.11
C GLU A 174 -10.40 -13.51 18.31
N VAL A 175 -9.44 -12.57 18.30
CA VAL A 175 -9.29 -11.58 19.38
C VAL A 175 -10.48 -10.63 19.42
N LEU A 176 -10.95 -10.14 18.26
CA LEU A 176 -12.12 -9.26 18.17
C LEU A 176 -13.39 -9.96 18.62
N LYS A 177 -13.58 -11.21 18.23
CA LYS A 177 -14.72 -12.02 18.71
C LYS A 177 -14.70 -12.16 20.23
N ASN A 178 -13.54 -12.50 20.79
CA ASN A 178 -13.37 -12.61 22.24
C ASN A 178 -13.62 -11.27 22.94
N HIS A 179 -13.14 -10.16 22.38
CA HIS A 179 -13.39 -8.83 22.93
C HIS A 179 -14.89 -8.49 22.94
N ALA A 180 -15.61 -8.75 21.85
CA ALA A 180 -17.05 -8.54 21.77
C ALA A 180 -17.85 -9.44 22.76
N ASP A 181 -17.46 -10.70 22.90
CA ASP A 181 -18.08 -11.62 23.86
C ASP A 181 -17.87 -11.12 25.30
N ARG A 182 -16.67 -10.69 25.67
CA ARG A 182 -16.34 -10.16 27.00
C ARG A 182 -17.02 -8.82 27.31
N LEU A 183 -17.25 -7.96 26.31
CA LEU A 183 -18.07 -6.76 26.45
C LEU A 183 -19.52 -7.12 26.73
N ARG A 184 -20.10 -8.04 25.97
CA ARG A 184 -21.48 -8.52 26.16
C ARG A 184 -21.68 -9.14 27.54
N ASP A 185 -20.72 -9.91 28.02
CA ASP A 185 -20.77 -10.60 29.30
C ASP A 185 -20.40 -9.68 30.49
N GLY A 186 -20.10 -8.39 30.24
CA GLY A 186 -19.75 -7.41 31.27
C GLY A 186 -18.36 -7.60 31.91
N ILE A 187 -17.53 -8.46 31.33
CA ILE A 187 -16.13 -8.70 31.78
C ILE A 187 -15.22 -7.53 31.42
N VAL A 188 -15.46 -6.95 30.24
CA VAL A 188 -14.84 -5.70 29.80
C VAL A 188 -15.84 -4.58 30.07
N PRO A 189 -15.45 -3.50 30.78
CA PRO A 189 -16.33 -2.36 31.01
C PRO A 189 -16.74 -1.66 29.70
N ALA A 190 -17.96 -1.15 29.62
CA ALA A 190 -18.46 -0.46 28.43
C ALA A 190 -17.58 0.74 28.01
N GLU A 191 -16.96 1.43 28.96
CA GLU A 191 -16.03 2.52 28.69
C GLU A 191 -14.73 2.07 28.01
N GLU A 192 -14.45 0.76 27.96
CA GLU A 192 -13.30 0.15 27.28
C GLU A 192 -13.67 -0.43 25.90
N GLU A 193 -14.91 -0.25 25.44
CA GLU A 193 -15.39 -0.75 24.14
C GLU A 193 -14.46 -0.38 22.97
N LYS A 194 -13.88 0.82 23.01
CA LYS A 194 -12.97 1.35 21.98
C LYS A 194 -11.50 1.01 22.21
N ILE A 195 -11.18 0.17 23.19
CA ILE A 195 -9.83 -0.21 23.58
C ILE A 195 -9.65 -1.71 23.38
N LEU A 196 -8.79 -2.12 22.45
CA LEU A 196 -8.50 -3.53 22.18
C LEU A 196 -7.15 -3.92 22.77
N VAL A 197 -7.16 -4.89 23.69
CA VAL A 197 -5.93 -5.46 24.24
C VAL A 197 -5.58 -6.73 23.45
N LEU A 198 -4.43 -6.72 22.79
CA LEU A 198 -3.90 -7.84 22.05
C LEU A 198 -2.95 -8.68 22.94
N PRO A 199 -2.95 -10.01 22.80
CA PRO A 199 -2.04 -10.88 23.56
C PRO A 199 -0.57 -10.73 23.10
N GLU A 200 -0.36 -10.26 21.89
CA GLU A 200 0.92 -10.05 21.22
C GLU A 200 0.79 -8.96 20.17
N PHE A 201 1.88 -8.49 19.57
CA PHE A 201 1.80 -7.59 18.41
C PHE A 201 1.18 -8.32 17.21
N ILE A 202 0.03 -7.85 16.76
CA ILE A 202 -0.65 -8.30 15.53
C ILE A 202 -0.80 -7.08 14.62
N PRO A 203 -0.33 -7.14 13.35
CA PRO A 203 -0.61 -6.08 12.37
C PRO A 203 -2.12 -5.96 12.14
N CYS A 204 -2.74 -4.87 12.61
CA CYS A 204 -4.20 -4.76 12.66
C CYS A 204 -4.75 -3.46 12.04
N GLN A 205 -3.89 -2.51 11.68
CA GLN A 205 -4.31 -1.16 11.30
C GLN A 205 -5.31 -1.14 10.13
N LYS A 206 -5.09 -1.95 9.09
CA LYS A 206 -5.97 -2.02 7.92
C LYS A 206 -7.36 -2.56 8.31
N TYR A 207 -7.38 -3.62 9.10
CA TYR A 207 -8.61 -4.28 9.53
C TYR A 207 -9.43 -3.42 10.51
N LEU A 208 -8.75 -2.77 11.45
CA LEU A 208 -9.41 -1.98 12.49
C LEU A 208 -9.90 -0.61 11.99
N SER A 209 -9.48 -0.14 10.83
CA SER A 209 -9.93 1.16 10.29
C SER A 209 -11.45 1.26 10.19
N GLU A 210 -12.13 0.19 9.85
CA GLU A 210 -13.59 0.09 9.70
C GLU A 210 -14.35 -0.19 11.01
N THR A 211 -13.63 -0.44 12.11
CA THR A 211 -14.24 -0.73 13.41
C THR A 211 -14.35 0.52 14.30
N GLN A 212 -14.98 0.40 15.47
CA GLN A 212 -15.02 1.48 16.49
C GLN A 212 -13.76 1.51 17.38
N ILE A 213 -12.87 0.54 17.28
CA ILE A 213 -11.64 0.48 18.09
C ILE A 213 -10.77 1.71 17.79
N ALA A 214 -10.52 2.49 18.83
CA ALA A 214 -9.70 3.71 18.77
C ALA A 214 -8.25 3.47 19.20
N PHE A 215 -8.03 2.56 20.13
CA PHE A 215 -6.70 2.20 20.63
C PHE A 215 -6.48 0.71 20.63
N VAL A 216 -5.23 0.34 20.34
CA VAL A 216 -4.74 -1.04 20.50
C VAL A 216 -3.60 -1.03 21.51
N ILE A 217 -3.66 -1.96 22.47
CA ILE A 217 -2.63 -2.18 23.48
C ILE A 217 -2.03 -3.56 23.25
N PHE A 218 -0.71 -3.69 23.23
CA PHE A 218 -0.02 -4.96 23.09
C PHE A 218 1.29 -4.99 23.89
N PRO A 219 1.77 -6.18 24.31
CA PRO A 219 3.05 -6.33 25.00
C PRO A 219 4.21 -5.85 24.12
N SER A 220 5.11 -5.07 24.70
CA SER A 220 6.32 -4.62 24.02
C SER A 220 7.42 -5.69 24.14
N ASN A 221 8.19 -5.91 23.08
CA ASN A 221 9.37 -6.75 23.10
C ASN A 221 10.53 -6.19 23.98
N ARG A 222 10.38 -4.93 24.43
CA ARG A 222 11.31 -4.25 25.35
C ARG A 222 10.82 -4.24 26.81
N GLY A 223 9.72 -4.96 27.08
CA GLY A 223 9.01 -4.94 28.35
C GLY A 223 7.90 -3.90 28.40
N GLY A 224 6.92 -4.14 29.26
CA GLY A 224 5.72 -3.30 29.37
C GLY A 224 4.80 -3.41 28.17
N TYR A 225 4.05 -2.34 27.90
CA TYR A 225 3.01 -2.30 26.89
C TYR A 225 3.19 -1.11 25.93
N CYS A 226 2.87 -1.35 24.66
CA CYS A 226 2.70 -0.34 23.64
C CYS A 226 1.23 0.01 23.48
N ILE A 227 0.92 1.28 23.28
CA ILE A 227 -0.41 1.80 22.98
C ILE A 227 -0.34 2.50 21.62
N GLN A 228 -1.18 2.05 20.67
CA GLN A 228 -1.24 2.63 19.33
C GLN A 228 -2.65 3.14 19.04
N PRO A 229 -2.82 4.44 18.76
CA PRO A 229 -4.08 4.97 18.26
C PRO A 229 -4.35 4.46 16.84
N GLN A 230 -5.60 4.13 16.54
CA GLN A 230 -6.02 3.62 15.25
C GLN A 230 -6.48 4.77 14.35
N LYS A 231 -6.12 4.68 13.07
CA LYS A 231 -6.53 5.67 12.08
C LYS A 231 -8.00 5.51 11.72
N ARG A 232 -8.64 6.61 11.34
CA ARG A 232 -9.93 6.60 10.67
C ARG A 232 -9.82 5.94 9.31
N GLU A 233 -10.88 5.32 8.88
CA GLU A 233 -10.95 4.76 7.54
C GLU A 233 -10.62 5.84 6.50
N TYR A 234 -9.72 5.50 5.58
CA TYR A 234 -9.29 6.41 4.51
C TYR A 234 -8.77 7.78 4.95
N SER A 235 -8.28 7.92 6.15
CA SER A 235 -7.73 9.16 6.69
C SER A 235 -6.31 8.96 7.23
N MET A 236 -5.54 10.04 7.24
CA MET A 236 -4.25 10.08 7.93
C MET A 236 -4.41 10.37 9.43
N ASN A 237 -5.60 10.82 9.85
CA ASN A 237 -5.90 11.16 11.23
C ASN A 237 -6.33 9.93 12.04
N TYR A 238 -6.14 10.01 13.34
CA TYR A 238 -6.55 8.97 14.27
C TYR A 238 -8.04 9.11 14.64
N LYS A 239 -8.67 8.01 15.03
CA LYS A 239 -10.03 8.01 15.61
C LYS A 239 -10.05 8.74 16.95
N CYS A 240 -8.93 8.62 17.67
CA CYS A 240 -8.64 9.36 18.90
C CYS A 240 -7.12 9.55 18.98
N SER A 241 -6.66 10.73 19.33
CA SER A 241 -5.25 11.05 19.54
C SER A 241 -4.92 11.11 21.03
N PHE A 242 -3.65 10.91 21.37
CA PHE A 242 -3.18 11.27 22.71
C PHE A 242 -3.30 12.78 22.92
N PRO A 243 -3.56 13.25 24.17
CA PRO A 243 -3.54 14.68 24.49
C PRO A 243 -2.24 15.35 24.05
N GLU A 244 -2.32 16.54 23.43
CA GLU A 244 -1.14 17.25 22.92
C GLU A 244 -0.07 17.49 23.99
N LYS A 245 -0.49 17.74 25.24
CA LYS A 245 0.39 17.94 26.39
C LYS A 245 1.27 16.72 26.74
N TRP A 246 1.00 15.53 26.16
CA TRP A 246 1.79 14.30 26.37
C TRP A 246 2.84 14.10 25.29
N LEU A 247 2.66 14.73 24.12
CA LEU A 247 3.47 14.45 22.94
C LEU A 247 4.91 14.87 23.11
N GLY A 248 5.83 13.95 22.89
CA GLY A 248 7.28 14.17 23.00
C GLY A 248 7.83 14.06 24.40
N LEU A 249 6.98 13.77 25.42
CA LEU A 249 7.42 13.61 26.80
C LEU A 249 7.85 12.18 27.11
N GLU A 250 8.69 12.03 28.10
CA GLU A 250 9.17 10.74 28.60
C GLU A 250 9.38 10.75 30.12
N LYS A 251 9.33 9.57 30.73
CA LYS A 251 9.62 9.31 32.15
C LYS A 251 8.92 10.29 33.09
N GLU A 252 9.69 10.95 33.96
CA GLU A 252 9.18 11.82 35.05
C GLU A 252 8.28 12.94 34.51
N GLU A 253 8.62 13.54 33.36
CA GLU A 253 7.80 14.60 32.75
C GLU A 253 6.45 14.05 32.27
N LEU A 254 6.45 12.87 31.66
CA LEU A 254 5.22 12.23 31.21
C LEU A 254 4.37 11.78 32.38
N ILE A 255 4.97 11.20 33.43
CA ILE A 255 4.29 10.82 34.67
C ILE A 255 3.62 12.03 35.33
N ALA A 256 4.33 13.15 35.41
CA ALA A 256 3.81 14.37 36.03
C ALA A 256 2.57 14.94 35.33
N VAL A 257 2.51 14.81 33.99
CA VAL A 257 1.41 15.34 33.17
C VAL A 257 0.26 14.35 33.04
N THR A 258 0.55 13.05 33.02
CA THR A 258 -0.47 11.99 32.85
C THR A 258 -1.05 11.50 34.16
N GLY A 259 -0.29 11.56 35.27
CA GLY A 259 -0.61 10.89 36.52
C GLY A 259 -0.44 9.37 36.50
N LEU A 260 0.14 8.79 35.40
CA LEU A 260 0.34 7.37 35.23
C LEU A 260 1.75 6.98 35.68
N GLU A 261 1.86 6.28 36.81
CA GLU A 261 3.14 5.97 37.46
C GLU A 261 4.13 5.18 36.60
N SER A 262 3.62 4.37 35.67
CA SER A 262 4.44 3.53 34.82
C SER A 262 4.63 4.07 33.38
N ALA A 263 4.29 5.32 33.12
CA ALA A 263 4.44 5.95 31.82
C ALA A 263 5.93 6.11 31.46
N ASN A 264 6.34 5.64 30.28
CA ASN A 264 7.73 5.69 29.84
C ASN A 264 7.97 6.74 28.76
N PHE A 265 7.13 6.75 27.72
CA PHE A 265 7.39 7.54 26.53
C PHE A 265 6.09 7.78 25.75
N CYS A 266 5.90 8.99 25.23
CA CYS A 266 4.87 9.32 24.24
C CYS A 266 5.53 9.98 23.03
N HIS A 267 5.42 9.34 21.88
CA HIS A 267 6.06 9.85 20.65
C HIS A 267 5.46 11.20 20.25
N LYS A 268 6.31 12.16 19.85
CA LYS A 268 5.90 13.51 19.43
C LYS A 268 4.87 13.53 18.28
N GLY A 269 4.86 12.51 17.45
CA GLY A 269 3.89 12.31 16.37
C GLY A 269 2.59 11.61 16.82
N GLY A 270 2.44 11.27 18.10
CA GLY A 270 1.22 10.69 18.68
C GLY A 270 0.86 9.29 18.19
N PHE A 271 1.75 8.57 17.52
CA PHE A 271 1.43 7.24 16.99
C PHE A 271 1.75 6.09 17.95
N LEU A 272 2.44 6.37 19.04
CA LEU A 272 2.88 5.36 20.00
C LEU A 272 3.06 5.99 21.39
N MET A 273 2.56 5.33 22.40
CA MET A 273 2.92 5.54 23.80
C MET A 273 3.34 4.21 24.42
N THR A 274 4.23 4.24 25.41
CA THR A 274 4.67 3.05 26.14
C THR A 274 4.54 3.26 27.64
N VAL A 275 4.11 2.19 28.33
CA VAL A 275 3.96 2.13 29.79
C VAL A 275 4.42 0.75 30.29
N ASN A 276 4.69 0.60 31.60
CA ASN A 276 5.13 -0.71 32.14
C ASN A 276 3.97 -1.59 32.61
N LYS A 277 2.80 -1.00 32.95
CA LYS A 277 1.63 -1.72 33.50
C LYS A 277 0.46 -1.65 32.52
N LEU A 278 -0.31 -2.73 32.40
CA LEU A 278 -1.50 -2.80 31.55
C LEU A 278 -2.59 -1.83 32.03
N GLU A 279 -2.75 -1.69 33.33
CA GLU A 279 -3.72 -0.81 33.95
C GLU A 279 -3.48 0.65 33.55
N ASP A 280 -2.21 1.07 33.52
CA ASP A 280 -1.83 2.42 33.07
C ASP A 280 -2.03 2.59 31.56
N ALA A 281 -1.82 1.52 30.77
CA ALA A 281 -2.13 1.55 29.34
C ALA A 281 -3.62 1.78 29.06
N ILE A 282 -4.49 1.07 29.78
CA ILE A 282 -5.95 1.23 29.68
C ILE A 282 -6.35 2.63 30.15
N SER A 283 -5.77 3.10 31.27
CA SER A 283 -6.04 4.43 31.82
C SER A 283 -5.62 5.55 30.83
N ALA A 284 -4.47 5.41 30.19
CA ALA A 284 -4.03 6.35 29.15
C ALA A 284 -5.04 6.44 27.99
N CYS A 285 -5.57 5.30 27.55
CA CYS A 285 -6.60 5.28 26.50
C CYS A 285 -7.91 5.96 26.98
N LYS A 286 -8.36 5.68 28.20
CA LYS A 286 -9.57 6.29 28.78
C LYS A 286 -9.44 7.82 28.88
N ILE A 287 -8.32 8.32 29.41
CA ILE A 287 -8.05 9.76 29.50
C ILE A 287 -8.06 10.37 28.09
N SER A 288 -7.39 9.72 27.15
CA SER A 288 -7.35 10.20 25.76
C SER A 288 -8.75 10.26 25.14
N LEU A 289 -9.59 9.24 25.34
CA LEU A 289 -10.97 9.21 24.83
C LEU A 289 -11.85 10.29 25.46
N GLN A 290 -11.63 10.64 26.74
CA GLN A 290 -12.35 11.70 27.44
C GLN A 290 -11.93 13.12 27.02
N GLU A 291 -10.63 13.34 26.77
CA GLU A 291 -10.09 14.63 26.35
C GLU A 291 -10.19 14.88 24.83
N PHE A 292 -10.52 13.86 24.04
CA PHE A 292 -10.54 13.98 22.57
C PHE A 292 -11.88 14.51 22.07
N HIS A 293 -11.84 15.69 21.47
CA HIS A 293 -13.01 16.39 20.93
C HIS A 293 -12.85 16.78 19.45
N GLU A 294 -11.96 16.13 18.72
CA GLU A 294 -11.69 16.49 17.33
C GLU A 294 -12.80 15.97 16.39
N GLU A 295 -13.52 16.88 15.76
CA GLU A 295 -14.46 16.57 14.69
C GLU A 295 -13.71 16.28 13.39
N PRO A 296 -14.22 15.37 12.51
CA PRO A 296 -13.67 15.19 11.18
C PRO A 296 -13.58 16.51 10.42
N ARG A 297 -12.52 16.71 9.66
CA ARG A 297 -12.27 17.93 8.88
C ARG A 297 -12.31 17.66 7.40
N ILE A 298 -13.08 18.43 6.66
CA ILE A 298 -13.06 18.43 5.20
C ILE A 298 -12.58 19.80 4.73
N VAL A 299 -11.57 19.82 3.88
CA VAL A 299 -11.26 21.01 3.09
C VAL A 299 -12.17 21.00 1.88
N ASN A 300 -13.04 22.02 1.76
CA ASN A 300 -13.86 22.30 0.60
C ASN A 300 -13.09 23.25 -0.32
N LEU A 301 -12.52 22.69 -1.39
CA LEU A 301 -11.71 23.41 -2.37
C LEU A 301 -12.55 23.75 -3.60
N GLY A 302 -13.00 24.97 -3.69
CA GLY A 302 -13.78 25.50 -4.83
C GLY A 302 -15.29 25.20 -4.80
N GLY A 303 -15.79 24.43 -3.83
CA GLY A 303 -17.22 24.14 -3.71
C GLY A 303 -18.01 25.26 -3.02
N SER A 304 -19.31 25.29 -3.29
CA SER A 304 -20.27 26.25 -2.73
C SER A 304 -20.82 25.85 -1.35
N GLU A 305 -21.62 26.71 -0.74
CA GLU A 305 -22.38 26.39 0.47
C GLU A 305 -23.39 25.24 0.26
N GLU A 306 -23.93 25.10 -0.95
CA GLU A 306 -24.80 23.95 -1.30
C GLU A 306 -24.04 22.63 -1.21
N THR A 307 -22.77 22.63 -1.56
CA THR A 307 -21.88 21.48 -1.40
C THR A 307 -21.72 21.09 0.04
N ASP A 308 -21.63 22.06 0.95
CA ASP A 308 -21.51 21.78 2.41
C ASP A 308 -22.74 21.03 2.93
N VAL A 309 -23.93 21.39 2.46
CA VAL A 309 -25.18 20.70 2.82
C VAL A 309 -25.13 19.24 2.36
N LEU A 310 -24.61 18.97 1.15
CA LEU A 310 -24.46 17.61 0.64
C LEU A 310 -23.40 16.82 1.43
N LEU A 311 -22.27 17.44 1.76
CA LEU A 311 -21.22 16.81 2.55
C LEU A 311 -21.71 16.38 3.93
N ARG A 312 -22.53 17.21 4.60
CA ARG A 312 -23.11 16.91 5.91
C ARG A 312 -24.19 15.80 5.88
N GLN A 313 -24.69 15.43 4.70
CA GLN A 313 -25.65 14.33 4.55
C GLN A 313 -24.96 12.96 4.51
N LEU A 314 -23.63 12.93 4.31
CA LEU A 314 -22.89 11.66 4.37
C LEU A 314 -22.92 11.11 5.80
N PRO A 315 -23.27 9.83 5.99
CA PRO A 315 -23.46 9.23 7.33
C PRO A 315 -22.26 9.39 8.26
N GLU A 316 -21.05 9.33 7.66
CA GLU A 316 -19.77 9.40 8.40
C GLU A 316 -19.37 10.86 8.75
N LEU A 317 -20.08 11.86 8.21
CA LEU A 317 -19.70 13.27 8.28
C LEU A 317 -20.79 14.16 8.91
N LYS A 318 -21.68 13.60 9.72
CA LYS A 318 -22.78 14.37 10.36
C LYS A 318 -22.30 15.53 11.21
N SER A 319 -21.15 15.38 11.89
CA SER A 319 -20.49 16.43 12.67
C SER A 319 -19.11 16.74 12.10
N VAL A 320 -19.06 17.35 10.92
CA VAL A 320 -17.82 17.64 10.21
C VAL A 320 -17.51 19.13 10.27
N GLN A 321 -16.25 19.46 10.52
CA GLN A 321 -15.72 20.79 10.31
C GLN A 321 -15.38 20.97 8.83
N ILE A 322 -16.05 21.90 8.13
CA ILE A 322 -15.76 22.22 6.75
C ILE A 322 -14.91 23.50 6.70
N ILE A 323 -13.76 23.39 6.05
CA ILE A 323 -12.80 24.49 5.89
C ILE A 323 -12.78 24.87 4.42
N HIS A 324 -13.27 26.07 4.09
CA HIS A 324 -13.28 26.59 2.73
C HIS A 324 -11.89 27.07 2.30
N MET A 325 -11.48 26.68 1.10
CA MET A 325 -10.31 27.22 0.42
C MET A 325 -10.64 27.54 -1.02
N SER A 326 -10.12 28.65 -1.51
CA SER A 326 -10.18 28.98 -2.93
C SER A 326 -9.29 28.01 -3.73
N LEU A 327 -9.79 27.58 -4.87
CA LEU A 327 -8.97 26.89 -5.86
C LEU A 327 -7.89 27.86 -6.36
N LEU A 328 -6.76 27.30 -6.82
CA LEU A 328 -5.74 28.09 -7.51
C LEU A 328 -6.36 28.85 -8.69
N ASP A 329 -6.04 30.13 -8.79
CA ASP A 329 -6.37 30.90 -9.97
C ASP A 329 -5.69 30.27 -11.20
N LEU A 330 -6.47 30.15 -12.27
CA LEU A 330 -5.92 29.71 -13.56
C LEU A 330 -4.83 30.68 -14.00
N PRO A 331 -3.70 30.19 -14.48
CA PRO A 331 -2.74 31.05 -15.16
C PRO A 331 -3.41 31.69 -16.37
N GLU A 332 -2.95 32.89 -16.72
CA GLU A 332 -3.43 33.62 -17.89
C GLU A 332 -3.33 32.72 -19.14
N LEU A 333 -4.47 32.47 -19.79
CA LEU A 333 -4.54 31.67 -21.00
C LEU A 333 -4.49 32.57 -22.24
N LYS A 334 -3.56 32.29 -23.15
CA LYS A 334 -3.57 32.91 -24.49
C LYS A 334 -4.42 32.08 -25.42
N PHE A 335 -5.55 32.61 -25.82
CA PHE A 335 -6.46 31.96 -26.77
C PHE A 335 -6.02 32.17 -28.23
N GLN A 336 -5.91 31.04 -28.96
CA GLN A 336 -5.65 31.03 -30.41
C GLN A 336 -6.73 30.18 -31.08
N GLY A 337 -7.83 30.83 -31.49
CA GLY A 337 -8.98 30.14 -32.03
C GLY A 337 -9.63 29.22 -31.00
N ILE A 338 -9.66 27.91 -31.27
CA ILE A 338 -10.20 26.89 -30.34
C ILE A 338 -9.16 26.36 -29.34
N TYR A 339 -7.91 26.83 -29.43
CA TYR A 339 -6.82 26.41 -28.52
C TYR A 339 -6.54 27.52 -27.52
N ALA A 340 -6.12 27.11 -26.31
CA ALA A 340 -5.58 28.00 -25.31
C ALA A 340 -4.24 27.48 -24.86
N GLU A 341 -3.24 28.35 -24.87
CA GLU A 341 -1.91 28.04 -24.33
C GLU A 341 -1.76 28.63 -22.94
N VAL A 342 -1.19 27.83 -22.04
CA VAL A 342 -0.84 28.26 -20.68
C VAL A 342 0.41 29.12 -20.74
N THR A 343 0.36 30.33 -20.20
CA THR A 343 1.51 31.25 -20.19
C THR A 343 2.54 30.95 -19.14
N LEU A 344 2.18 30.12 -18.13
CA LEU A 344 3.10 29.76 -17.05
C LEU A 344 4.06 28.64 -17.45
N GLU A 345 5.31 28.82 -17.06
CA GLU A 345 6.33 27.77 -17.14
C GLU A 345 5.90 26.53 -16.31
N LYS A 346 6.20 25.34 -16.83
CA LYS A 346 5.86 24.05 -16.16
C LYS A 346 6.40 23.97 -14.72
N ALA A 347 7.54 24.60 -14.44
CA ALA A 347 8.14 24.62 -13.11
C ALA A 347 7.35 25.51 -12.14
N GLU A 348 6.88 26.67 -12.59
CA GLU A 348 6.07 27.60 -11.81
C GLU A 348 4.71 27.01 -11.48
N TRP A 349 4.04 26.39 -12.46
CA TRP A 349 2.78 25.68 -12.25
C TRP A 349 2.91 24.57 -11.20
N LYS A 350 3.96 23.73 -11.30
CA LYS A 350 4.25 22.71 -10.29
C LYS A 350 4.48 23.29 -8.89
N SER A 351 5.10 24.46 -8.80
CA SER A 351 5.32 25.14 -7.52
C SER A 351 4.04 25.60 -6.89
N LEU A 352 3.14 26.24 -7.65
CA LEU A 352 1.81 26.68 -7.19
C LEU A 352 0.96 25.51 -6.69
N VAL A 353 0.90 24.42 -7.46
CA VAL A 353 0.16 23.21 -7.05
C VAL A 353 0.72 22.64 -5.75
N LYS A 354 2.06 22.57 -5.61
CA LYS A 354 2.70 22.11 -4.37
C LYS A 354 2.35 23.00 -3.18
N GLU A 355 2.34 24.31 -3.37
CA GLU A 355 1.98 25.26 -2.32
C GLU A 355 0.53 25.11 -1.88
N GLN A 356 -0.42 24.98 -2.84
CA GLN A 356 -1.80 24.72 -2.54
C GLN A 356 -1.99 23.44 -1.75
N VAL A 357 -1.37 22.34 -2.19
CA VAL A 357 -1.44 21.06 -1.47
C VAL A 357 -0.82 21.19 -0.08
N LYS A 358 0.27 21.95 0.08
CA LYS A 358 0.87 22.21 1.40
C LYS A 358 -0.10 22.99 2.32
N LYS A 359 -0.83 23.97 1.80
CA LYS A 359 -1.87 24.70 2.57
C LYS A 359 -2.99 23.75 3.00
N ILE A 360 -3.49 22.91 2.08
CA ILE A 360 -4.51 21.90 2.38
C ILE A 360 -4.05 20.96 3.50
N LEU A 361 -2.84 20.40 3.38
CA LEU A 361 -2.31 19.45 4.37
C LEU A 361 -2.04 20.06 5.75
N LYS A 362 -1.83 21.40 5.82
CA LYS A 362 -1.68 22.10 7.11
C LYS A 362 -2.95 22.04 7.95
N GLU A 363 -4.11 21.98 7.32
CA GLU A 363 -5.41 21.84 7.99
C GLU A 363 -5.67 20.40 8.48
N LYS A 364 -4.78 19.44 8.19
CA LYS A 364 -4.92 18.02 8.55
C LYS A 364 -6.30 17.45 8.16
N PRO A 365 -6.73 17.55 6.90
CA PRO A 365 -8.06 17.10 6.51
C PRO A 365 -8.19 15.58 6.55
N ASP A 366 -9.38 15.08 6.91
CA ASP A 366 -9.76 13.69 6.75
C ASP A 366 -10.16 13.38 5.29
N ALA A 367 -10.67 14.39 4.58
CA ALA A 367 -10.93 14.35 3.15
C ALA A 367 -10.83 15.74 2.54
N VAL A 368 -10.65 15.81 1.23
CA VAL A 368 -10.67 17.07 0.48
C VAL A 368 -11.75 16.95 -0.59
N TYR A 369 -12.75 17.84 -0.54
CA TYR A 369 -13.69 18.01 -1.63
C TYR A 369 -13.09 18.97 -2.66
N VAL A 370 -13.14 18.59 -3.92
CA VAL A 370 -12.56 19.38 -5.02
C VAL A 370 -13.61 19.62 -6.11
N GLU A 371 -13.84 20.89 -6.41
CA GLU A 371 -14.71 21.34 -7.48
C GLU A 371 -14.01 22.42 -8.31
N GLY A 372 -14.16 22.35 -9.64
CA GLY A 372 -13.53 23.29 -10.57
C GLY A 372 -13.21 22.64 -11.91
N ASP A 373 -12.50 23.36 -12.77
CA ASP A 373 -12.07 22.84 -14.05
C ASP A 373 -10.97 21.77 -13.91
N VAL A 374 -10.89 20.88 -14.90
CA VAL A 374 -9.95 19.74 -14.88
C VAL A 374 -8.49 20.19 -14.82
N PHE A 375 -8.15 21.32 -15.46
CA PHE A 375 -6.78 21.80 -15.54
C PHE A 375 -6.25 22.22 -14.16
N SER A 376 -7.08 22.89 -13.35
CA SER A 376 -6.74 23.33 -12.00
C SER A 376 -6.84 22.20 -10.99
N THR A 377 -7.84 21.34 -11.12
CA THR A 377 -8.15 20.31 -10.10
C THR A 377 -7.30 19.04 -10.24
N TYR A 378 -7.06 18.56 -11.47
CA TYR A 378 -6.37 17.29 -11.70
C TYR A 378 -4.97 17.20 -11.04
N PRO A 379 -4.08 18.19 -11.13
CA PRO A 379 -2.76 18.12 -10.49
C PRO A 379 -2.84 18.06 -8.96
N ILE A 380 -3.82 18.77 -8.37
CA ILE A 380 -4.06 18.78 -6.93
C ILE A 380 -4.58 17.42 -6.49
N VAL A 381 -5.60 16.88 -7.16
CA VAL A 381 -6.16 15.55 -6.93
C VAL A 381 -5.06 14.48 -7.01
N HIS A 382 -4.24 14.52 -8.06
CA HIS A 382 -3.13 13.58 -8.24
C HIS A 382 -2.14 13.63 -7.07
N MET A 383 -1.77 14.83 -6.60
CA MET A 383 -0.84 14.97 -5.47
C MET A 383 -1.46 14.54 -4.13
N LEU A 384 -2.74 14.84 -3.89
CA LEU A 384 -3.45 14.40 -2.69
C LEU A 384 -3.56 12.87 -2.63
N ARG A 385 -3.92 12.23 -3.76
CA ARG A 385 -3.98 10.77 -3.86
C ARG A 385 -2.63 10.09 -3.59
N LYS A 386 -1.53 10.64 -4.12
CA LYS A 386 -0.16 10.15 -3.79
C LYS A 386 0.18 10.25 -2.30
N LYS A 387 -0.51 11.10 -1.57
CA LYS A 387 -0.37 11.26 -0.10
C LYS A 387 -1.44 10.50 0.68
N HIS A 388 -2.22 9.65 0.00
CA HIS A 388 -3.31 8.87 0.58
C HIS A 388 -4.40 9.72 1.26
N ILE A 389 -4.59 10.96 0.79
CA ILE A 389 -5.69 11.82 1.24
C ILE A 389 -6.93 11.49 0.39
N PRO A 390 -8.06 11.14 1.01
CA PRO A 390 -9.31 10.95 0.30
C PRO A 390 -9.75 12.20 -0.43
N VAL A 391 -10.14 12.05 -1.70
CA VAL A 391 -10.65 13.16 -2.51
C VAL A 391 -12.10 12.87 -2.86
N LEU A 392 -12.95 13.84 -2.60
CA LEU A 392 -14.37 13.87 -2.92
C LEU A 392 -14.61 14.86 -4.06
N THR A 393 -15.60 14.60 -4.89
CA THR A 393 -16.10 15.51 -5.91
C THR A 393 -17.59 15.32 -6.09
N SER A 394 -18.26 16.19 -6.82
CA SER A 394 -19.66 16.02 -7.17
C SER A 394 -19.84 15.50 -8.61
N VAL A 395 -20.86 14.70 -8.81
CA VAL A 395 -21.32 14.24 -10.12
C VAL A 395 -22.80 14.52 -10.22
N ARG A 396 -23.22 15.21 -11.28
CA ARG A 396 -24.63 15.48 -11.56
C ARG A 396 -25.21 14.38 -12.43
N LYS A 397 -26.30 13.75 -11.94
CA LYS A 397 -27.06 12.74 -12.69
C LYS A 397 -28.55 12.99 -12.48
N ASN A 398 -29.33 13.07 -13.56
CA ASN A 398 -30.79 13.33 -13.52
C ASN A 398 -31.15 14.53 -12.61
N GLU A 399 -30.46 15.65 -12.79
CA GLU A 399 -30.63 16.92 -12.04
C GLU A 399 -30.29 16.83 -10.54
N VAL A 400 -29.81 15.71 -10.06
CA VAL A 400 -29.38 15.50 -8.67
C VAL A 400 -27.84 15.49 -8.59
N ASN A 401 -27.29 16.22 -7.63
CA ASN A 401 -25.86 16.20 -7.34
C ASN A 401 -25.56 15.08 -6.33
N TYR A 402 -24.55 14.26 -6.63
CA TYR A 402 -24.07 13.18 -5.80
C TYR A 402 -22.63 13.46 -5.39
N ILE A 403 -22.30 13.30 -4.12
CA ILE A 403 -20.90 13.28 -3.70
C ILE A 403 -20.31 11.91 -4.04
N VAL A 404 -19.22 11.94 -4.76
CA VAL A 404 -18.49 10.74 -5.21
C VAL A 404 -17.07 10.82 -4.69
N ARG A 405 -16.61 9.71 -4.15
CA ARG A 405 -15.21 9.54 -3.78
C ARG A 405 -14.41 9.13 -5.01
N ILE A 406 -13.32 9.85 -5.27
CA ILE A 406 -12.36 9.47 -6.31
C ILE A 406 -11.57 8.27 -5.78
N PRO A 407 -11.60 7.10 -6.44
CA PRO A 407 -10.89 5.92 -5.99
C PRO A 407 -9.41 6.22 -5.75
N SER A 408 -8.84 5.71 -4.66
CA SER A 408 -7.40 5.73 -4.46
C SER A 408 -6.77 4.93 -5.61
N GLY A 409 -5.83 5.50 -6.33
CA GLY A 409 -5.07 4.77 -7.34
C GLY A 409 -4.25 3.68 -6.66
N SER A 410 -4.23 2.52 -7.26
CA SER A 410 -3.29 1.44 -7.00
C SER A 410 -1.85 1.91 -7.20
#